data_e1f47da6c5b8a3b65b02f8ebf8b40196
#
_entry.id   e1f47da6c5b8a3b65b02f8ebf8b40196
#
_cell.length_a   1.000
_cell.length_b   1.000
_cell.length_c   1.000
_cell.angle_alpha   90.00
_cell.angle_beta   90.00
_cell.angle_gamma   90.00
#
_symmetry.space_group_name_H-M   'P 1'
#
loop_
_entity.id
_entity.type
_entity.pdbx_description
1 polymer ?
#
loop_
_entity_poly.entity_id
_entity_poly.type
_entity_poly.pdbx_seq_one_letter_code
_entity_poly.pdbx_strand_id
1 'polypeptide(L)'
;MLDYYKSSSQAPLTPCEVINLKGVTRYTSKLLAKLRNEILPEAKRKNTSIQTICCTYDTDVFEVRNPLIVNWDSIRSKIKRMGVESFIRIGVSSSIEDWVLDDIEGICSYLKLKQIPKSLKGTNGNARLCDLYSRARKIYSKGYSAREMISSLNFSVIRDKRLSSLQELEKALGVQ
;
A
#
# COMPACT_ATOMS: atom_id res chain seq x y z
N MET A 1 -6.66 -4.10 1.20
CA MET A 1 -5.65 -4.83 2.02
C MET A 1 -6.10 -4.99 3.47
N LEU A 2 -6.22 -3.93 4.27
CA LEU A 2 -6.65 -4.08 5.67
C LEU A 2 -8.01 -4.74 5.83
N ASP A 3 -8.97 -4.42 4.96
CA ASP A 3 -10.30 -5.04 5.00
C ASP A 3 -10.24 -6.55 4.69
N TYR A 4 -9.34 -6.97 3.80
CA TYR A 4 -9.06 -8.39 3.57
C TYR A 4 -8.56 -9.06 4.85
N TYR A 5 -7.55 -8.52 5.51
CA TYR A 5 -7.04 -9.11 6.76
C TYR A 5 -8.09 -9.13 7.87
N LYS A 6 -8.94 -8.11 7.98
CA LYS A 6 -10.05 -8.09 8.94
C LYS A 6 -11.06 -9.20 8.70
N SER A 7 -11.32 -9.55 7.43
CA SER A 7 -12.28 -10.60 7.08
C SER A 7 -11.70 -12.01 7.07
N SER A 8 -10.39 -12.15 6.87
CA SER A 8 -9.71 -13.45 6.74
C SER A 8 -9.01 -13.92 8.01
N SER A 9 -8.71 -13.02 8.95
CA SER A 9 -8.04 -13.38 10.21
C SER A 9 -9.02 -14.02 11.19
N GLN A 10 -8.60 -15.13 11.82
CA GLN A 10 -9.35 -15.79 12.90
C GLN A 10 -9.24 -15.04 14.24
N ALA A 11 -8.20 -14.25 14.41
CA ALA A 11 -7.95 -13.43 15.60
C ALA A 11 -8.14 -11.95 15.30
N PRO A 12 -8.50 -11.12 16.30
CA PRO A 12 -8.59 -9.68 16.10
C PRO A 12 -7.21 -9.11 15.74
N LEU A 13 -7.18 -8.31 14.68
CA LEU A 13 -5.96 -7.62 14.25
C LEU A 13 -5.54 -6.55 15.26
N THR A 14 -4.24 -6.29 15.30
CA THR A 14 -3.71 -5.10 15.98
C THR A 14 -4.42 -3.85 15.46
N PRO A 15 -5.01 -3.00 16.32
CA PRO A 15 -5.65 -1.77 15.89
C PRO A 15 -4.69 -0.88 15.10
N CYS A 16 -5.12 -0.39 13.96
CA CYS A 16 -4.28 0.45 13.10
C CYS A 16 -5.06 1.60 12.47
N GLU A 17 -4.36 2.70 12.23
CA GLU A 17 -4.86 3.86 11.50
C GLU A 17 -4.07 4.04 10.20
N VAL A 18 -4.77 4.34 9.10
CA VAL A 18 -4.16 4.60 7.80
C VAL A 18 -4.13 6.09 7.51
N ILE A 19 -2.93 6.61 7.24
CA ILE A 19 -2.71 8.02 6.98
C ILE A 19 -2.12 8.21 5.59
N ASN A 20 -2.79 8.95 4.73
CA ASN A 20 -2.29 9.30 3.42
C ASN A 20 -1.40 10.55 3.48
N LEU A 21 -0.12 10.38 3.26
CA LEU A 21 0.86 11.47 3.23
C LEU A 21 1.00 12.15 1.86
N LYS A 22 0.36 11.58 0.81
CA LYS A 22 0.40 12.10 -0.57
C LYS A 22 1.81 12.17 -1.16
N GLY A 23 2.60 11.11 -0.96
CA GLY A 23 3.89 10.91 -1.62
C GLY A 23 5.05 10.65 -0.67
N VAL A 24 6.04 9.92 -1.17
CA VAL A 24 7.19 9.41 -0.41
C VAL A 24 8.10 10.53 0.13
N THR A 25 8.24 11.62 -0.58
CA THR A 25 9.03 12.79 -0.14
C THR A 25 8.54 13.42 1.15
N ARG A 26 7.28 13.15 1.51
CA ARG A 26 6.63 13.73 2.70
C ARG A 26 6.89 12.93 3.98
N TYR A 27 7.55 11.77 3.89
CA TYR A 27 7.93 11.00 5.08
C TYR A 27 8.93 11.76 5.98
N THR A 28 9.87 12.49 5.38
CA THR A 28 10.89 13.25 6.15
C THR A 28 10.30 14.41 6.95
N SER A 29 9.25 15.06 6.46
CA SER A 29 8.67 16.25 7.08
C SER A 29 7.29 16.01 7.66
N LYS A 30 6.32 15.62 6.82
CA LYS A 30 4.91 15.50 7.24
C LYS A 30 4.67 14.34 8.18
N LEU A 31 5.30 13.17 7.98
CA LEU A 31 5.14 12.06 8.92
C LEU A 31 5.59 12.46 10.31
N LEU A 32 6.81 13.00 10.43
CA LEU A 32 7.37 13.37 11.72
C LEU A 32 6.60 14.49 12.41
N ALA A 33 6.12 15.48 11.64
CA ALA A 33 5.29 16.55 12.16
C ALA A 33 3.93 16.00 12.67
N LYS A 34 3.29 15.13 11.88
CA LYS A 34 2.00 14.53 12.24
C LYS A 34 2.11 13.61 13.46
N LEU A 35 3.17 12.81 13.54
CA LEU A 35 3.45 12.00 14.72
C LEU A 35 3.57 12.86 15.98
N ARG A 36 4.39 13.90 15.93
CA ARG A 36 4.67 14.76 17.09
C ARG A 36 3.46 15.56 17.52
N ASN A 37 2.72 16.15 16.58
CA ASN A 37 1.72 17.16 16.87
C ASN A 37 0.29 16.60 17.00
N GLU A 38 0.03 15.43 16.41
CA GLU A 38 -1.33 14.86 16.36
C GLU A 38 -1.39 13.47 16.98
N ILE A 39 -0.65 12.48 16.41
CA ILE A 39 -0.87 11.06 16.70
C ILE A 39 -0.40 10.69 18.12
N LEU A 40 0.83 11.07 18.51
CA LEU A 40 1.36 10.73 19.83
C LEU A 40 0.61 11.46 20.97
N PRO A 41 0.27 12.76 20.83
CA PRO A 41 -0.58 13.42 21.83
C PRO A 41 -1.97 12.79 21.96
N GLU A 42 -2.57 12.36 20.83
CA GLU A 42 -3.86 11.68 20.85
C GLU A 42 -3.77 10.30 21.51
N ALA A 43 -2.77 9.50 21.17
CA ALA A 43 -2.53 8.21 21.80
C ALA A 43 -2.35 8.36 23.33
N LYS A 44 -1.59 9.36 23.76
CA LYS A 44 -1.42 9.68 25.19
C LYS A 44 -2.75 10.05 25.85
N ARG A 45 -3.60 10.86 25.20
CA ARG A 45 -4.93 11.19 25.75
C ARG A 45 -5.85 9.99 25.88
N LYS A 46 -5.73 9.02 24.96
CA LYS A 46 -6.48 7.75 24.97
C LYS A 46 -5.85 6.67 25.86
N ASN A 47 -4.78 6.98 26.56
CA ASN A 47 -3.99 6.03 27.36
C ASN A 47 -3.55 4.79 26.55
N THR A 48 -3.14 5.03 25.30
CA THR A 48 -2.63 4.02 24.38
C THR A 48 -1.22 4.40 23.91
N SER A 49 -0.50 3.46 23.30
CA SER A 49 0.82 3.70 22.71
C SER A 49 0.86 3.31 21.24
N ILE A 50 1.71 3.98 20.49
CA ILE A 50 2.00 3.62 19.11
C ILE A 50 3.24 2.73 19.10
N GLN A 51 3.06 1.46 18.83
CA GLN A 51 4.16 0.47 18.83
C GLN A 51 4.90 0.44 17.49
N THR A 52 4.17 0.52 16.38
CA THR A 52 4.72 0.34 15.04
C THR A 52 4.26 1.44 14.08
N ILE A 53 5.18 1.96 13.31
CA ILE A 53 4.90 2.80 12.13
C ILE A 53 5.25 1.99 10.88
N CYS A 54 4.28 1.79 10.01
CA CYS A 54 4.48 1.16 8.71
C CYS A 54 4.36 2.21 7.59
N CYS A 55 5.40 2.33 6.77
CA CYS A 55 5.43 3.22 5.61
C CYS A 55 5.31 2.42 4.32
N THR A 56 4.25 2.63 3.56
CA THR A 56 4.04 2.02 2.23
C THR A 56 4.29 3.05 1.14
N TYR A 57 5.05 2.70 0.11
CA TYR A 57 5.39 3.62 -0.99
C TYR A 57 5.70 2.86 -2.27
N ASP A 58 5.40 3.48 -3.42
CA ASP A 58 5.80 2.95 -4.72
C ASP A 58 7.31 3.10 -4.91
N THR A 59 7.97 2.11 -5.51
CA THR A 59 9.43 2.12 -5.70
C THR A 59 9.86 2.77 -7.01
N ASP A 60 8.94 2.98 -7.95
CA ASP A 60 9.20 3.57 -9.27
C ASP A 60 9.91 4.93 -9.18
N VAL A 61 9.64 5.71 -8.14
CA VAL A 61 10.27 7.01 -7.89
C VAL A 61 11.79 6.91 -7.62
N PHE A 62 12.28 5.72 -7.27
CA PHE A 62 13.70 5.45 -7.02
C PHE A 62 14.40 4.81 -8.23
N GLU A 63 13.65 4.41 -9.24
CA GLU A 63 14.14 3.71 -10.44
C GLU A 63 14.37 4.66 -11.63
N VAL A 64 14.21 5.96 -11.42
CA VAL A 64 14.41 7.00 -12.45
C VAL A 64 15.86 7.51 -12.47
N ARG A 65 16.25 8.19 -13.57
CA ARG A 65 17.61 8.74 -13.78
C ARG A 65 18.10 9.65 -12.63
N ASN A 66 17.18 10.40 -12.00
CA ASN A 66 17.47 11.23 -10.82
C ASN A 66 16.57 10.74 -9.66
N PRO A 67 16.94 9.66 -8.97
CA PRO A 67 16.10 9.08 -7.95
C PRO A 67 15.96 10.02 -6.75
N LEU A 68 14.79 9.97 -6.13
CA LEU A 68 14.55 10.65 -4.86
C LEU A 68 15.41 10.04 -3.76
N ILE A 69 16.03 10.90 -2.97
CA ILE A 69 16.80 10.46 -1.81
C ILE A 69 15.92 10.63 -0.56
N VAL A 70 15.59 9.51 0.06
CA VAL A 70 14.93 9.49 1.37
C VAL A 70 15.87 8.90 2.40
N ASN A 71 16.27 9.70 3.37
CA ASN A 71 17.13 9.22 4.45
C ASN A 71 16.28 8.44 5.50
N TRP A 72 16.04 7.17 5.19
CA TRP A 72 15.25 6.27 6.02
C TRP A 72 15.83 6.05 7.42
N ASP A 73 17.15 6.05 7.56
CA ASP A 73 17.80 5.86 8.87
C ASP A 73 17.61 7.07 9.77
N SER A 74 17.66 8.27 9.19
CA SER A 74 17.28 9.48 9.92
C SER A 74 15.82 9.46 10.36
N ILE A 75 14.90 9.03 9.49
CA ILE A 75 13.47 8.90 9.84
C ILE A 75 13.30 7.89 10.96
N ARG A 76 13.87 6.69 10.83
CA ARG A 76 13.83 5.62 11.86
C ARG A 76 14.34 6.13 13.20
N SER A 77 15.52 6.79 13.21
CA SER A 77 16.13 7.31 14.43
C SER A 77 15.24 8.35 15.12
N LYS A 78 14.60 9.24 14.35
CA LYS A 78 13.68 10.25 14.89
C LYS A 78 12.41 9.61 15.46
N ILE A 79 11.84 8.63 14.77
CA ILE A 79 10.66 7.87 15.22
C ILE A 79 10.97 7.14 16.53
N LYS A 80 12.13 6.47 16.60
CA LYS A 80 12.56 5.79 17.83
C LYS A 80 12.73 6.75 19.03
N ARG A 81 13.27 7.95 18.78
CA ARG A 81 13.37 9.00 19.83
C ARG A 81 12.01 9.51 20.30
N MET A 82 10.96 9.32 19.53
CA MET A 82 9.57 9.67 19.90
C MET A 82 8.89 8.55 20.69
N GLY A 83 9.59 7.44 21.01
CA GLY A 83 9.07 6.33 21.80
C GLY A 83 8.35 5.26 20.97
N VAL A 84 8.48 5.27 19.64
CA VAL A 84 7.92 4.22 18.78
C VAL A 84 8.97 3.13 18.58
N GLU A 85 8.62 1.90 18.89
CA GLU A 85 9.58 0.77 18.93
C GLU A 85 9.95 0.28 17.53
N SER A 86 8.95 0.15 16.66
CA SER A 86 9.11 -0.48 15.36
C SER A 86 8.82 0.47 14.20
N PHE A 87 9.67 0.40 13.17
CA PHE A 87 9.53 1.14 11.92
C PHE A 87 9.71 0.20 10.74
N ILE A 88 8.63 -0.05 10.03
CA ILE A 88 8.55 -0.96 8.89
C ILE A 88 8.43 -0.17 7.59
N ARG A 89 9.10 -0.65 6.55
CA ARG A 89 9.02 -0.09 5.20
C ARG A 89 8.51 -1.15 4.25
N ILE A 90 7.45 -0.83 3.51
CA ILE A 90 6.92 -1.69 2.46
C ILE A 90 7.07 -0.94 1.14
N GLY A 91 8.10 -1.30 0.40
CA GLY A 91 8.27 -0.86 -0.99
C GLY A 91 7.33 -1.68 -1.87
N VAL A 92 6.35 -1.01 -2.45
CA VAL A 92 5.51 -1.58 -3.50
C VAL A 92 6.33 -1.57 -4.77
N SER A 93 6.79 -2.75 -5.22
CA SER A 93 7.65 -2.87 -6.40
C SER A 93 6.97 -2.26 -7.62
N SER A 94 7.67 -1.31 -8.24
CA SER A 94 7.17 -0.39 -9.26
C SER A 94 6.01 0.45 -8.73
N SER A 95 4.77 0.00 -8.81
CA SER A 95 3.59 0.74 -8.36
C SER A 95 2.50 -0.17 -7.81
N ILE A 96 1.54 0.40 -7.09
CA ILE A 96 0.38 -0.35 -6.59
C ILE A 96 -0.44 -0.95 -7.74
N GLU A 97 -0.45 -0.32 -8.90
CA GLU A 97 -1.11 -0.83 -10.10
C GLU A 97 -0.48 -2.14 -10.59
N ASP A 98 0.84 -2.31 -10.42
CA ASP A 98 1.52 -3.57 -10.75
C ASP A 98 1.11 -4.70 -9.80
N TRP A 99 0.89 -4.40 -8.53
CA TRP A 99 0.38 -5.38 -7.56
C TRP A 99 -1.07 -5.77 -7.84
N VAL A 100 -1.90 -4.81 -8.21
CA VAL A 100 -3.30 -5.06 -8.57
C VAL A 100 -3.40 -5.99 -9.79
N LEU A 101 -2.50 -5.86 -10.76
CA LEU A 101 -2.43 -6.72 -11.94
C LEU A 101 -2.05 -8.19 -11.63
N ASP A 102 -1.61 -8.50 -10.42
CA ASP A 102 -1.39 -9.89 -10.01
C ASP A 102 -2.69 -10.71 -10.03
N ASP A 103 -3.84 -10.07 -9.81
CA ASP A 103 -5.18 -10.66 -10.01
C ASP A 103 -5.82 -10.17 -11.31
N ILE A 104 -5.18 -10.45 -12.44
CA ILE A 104 -5.70 -10.07 -13.76
C ILE A 104 -7.06 -10.69 -14.06
N GLU A 105 -7.33 -11.87 -13.53
CA GLU A 105 -8.62 -12.57 -13.68
C GLU A 105 -9.74 -11.79 -12.99
N GLY A 106 -9.51 -11.35 -11.76
CA GLY A 106 -10.44 -10.49 -11.02
C GLY A 106 -10.72 -9.18 -11.74
N ILE A 107 -9.67 -8.53 -12.28
CA ILE A 107 -9.84 -7.30 -13.07
C ILE A 107 -10.68 -7.55 -14.33
N CYS A 108 -10.37 -8.62 -15.08
CA CYS A 108 -11.12 -8.97 -16.29
C CYS A 108 -12.59 -9.29 -15.99
N SER A 109 -12.85 -9.98 -14.88
CA SER A 109 -14.20 -10.26 -14.39
C SER A 109 -14.96 -8.97 -14.04
N TYR A 110 -14.34 -8.07 -13.27
CA TYR A 110 -14.90 -6.75 -12.96
C TYR A 110 -15.23 -5.94 -14.21
N LEU A 111 -14.34 -5.96 -15.19
CA LEU A 111 -14.51 -5.28 -16.46
C LEU A 111 -15.46 -5.99 -17.44
N LYS A 112 -15.93 -7.20 -17.10
CA LYS A 112 -16.76 -8.06 -17.96
C LYS A 112 -16.11 -8.37 -19.30
N LEU A 113 -14.79 -8.56 -19.31
CA LEU A 113 -14.06 -9.00 -20.49
C LEU A 113 -14.31 -10.49 -20.73
N LYS A 114 -14.57 -10.86 -21.99
CA LYS A 114 -14.87 -12.26 -22.36
C LYS A 114 -13.66 -13.19 -22.24
N GLN A 115 -12.47 -12.64 -22.33
CA GLN A 115 -11.21 -13.40 -22.30
C GLN A 115 -10.12 -12.58 -21.58
N ILE A 116 -9.23 -13.28 -20.91
CA ILE A 116 -8.01 -12.68 -20.38
C ILE A 116 -7.06 -12.41 -21.55
N PRO A 117 -6.59 -11.17 -21.72
CA PRO A 117 -5.67 -10.84 -22.81
C PRO A 117 -4.34 -11.60 -22.68
N LYS A 118 -3.82 -12.16 -23.77
CA LYS A 118 -2.52 -12.81 -23.80
C LYS A 118 -1.36 -11.86 -23.50
N SER A 119 -1.54 -10.58 -23.80
CA SER A 119 -0.57 -9.52 -23.51
C SER A 119 -1.27 -8.19 -23.26
N LEU A 120 -0.67 -7.35 -22.43
CA LEU A 120 -1.11 -6.00 -22.13
C LEU A 120 -0.16 -4.99 -22.76
N LYS A 121 -0.70 -3.91 -23.30
CA LYS A 121 0.08 -2.77 -23.77
C LYS A 121 0.49 -1.88 -22.58
N GLY A 122 1.71 -1.38 -22.64
CA GLY A 122 2.24 -0.45 -21.63
C GLY A 122 3.45 -0.99 -20.89
N THR A 123 4.29 -0.07 -20.44
CA THR A 123 5.58 -0.35 -19.76
C THR A 123 5.46 -0.41 -18.24
N ASN A 124 4.34 0.04 -17.67
CA ASN A 124 4.10 0.05 -16.23
C ASN A 124 2.64 -0.34 -15.90
N GLY A 125 2.37 -0.60 -14.63
CA GLY A 125 1.06 -1.05 -14.15
C GLY A 125 -0.08 -0.13 -14.54
N ASN A 126 0.11 1.19 -14.44
CA ASN A 126 -0.91 2.16 -14.84
C ASN A 126 -1.28 2.05 -16.33
N ALA A 127 -0.28 1.99 -17.22
CA ALA A 127 -0.52 1.86 -18.67
C ALA A 127 -1.20 0.53 -19.00
N ARG A 128 -0.83 -0.57 -18.33
CA ARG A 128 -1.47 -1.88 -18.51
C ARG A 128 -2.92 -1.89 -18.03
N LEU A 129 -3.23 -1.23 -16.91
CA LEU A 129 -4.62 -1.06 -16.46
C LEU A 129 -5.42 -0.21 -17.45
N CYS A 130 -4.84 0.88 -17.99
CA CYS A 130 -5.48 1.66 -19.03
C CYS A 130 -5.80 0.83 -20.28
N ASP A 131 -4.91 -0.10 -20.70
CA ASP A 131 -5.18 -1.01 -21.82
C ASP A 131 -6.36 -1.94 -21.51
N LEU A 132 -6.43 -2.54 -20.30
CA LEU A 132 -7.55 -3.38 -19.90
C LEU A 132 -8.89 -2.63 -19.91
N TYR A 133 -8.91 -1.43 -19.33
CA TYR A 133 -10.10 -0.60 -19.30
C TYR A 133 -10.55 -0.17 -20.71
N SER A 134 -9.59 0.18 -21.57
CA SER A 134 -9.88 0.52 -22.98
C SER A 134 -10.55 -0.64 -23.74
N ARG A 135 -10.11 -1.88 -23.50
CA ARG A 135 -10.74 -3.09 -24.07
C ARG A 135 -12.18 -3.27 -23.61
N ALA A 136 -12.50 -2.83 -22.40
CA ALA A 136 -13.86 -2.79 -21.86
C ALA A 136 -14.64 -1.52 -22.27
N ARG A 137 -14.08 -0.65 -23.12
CA ARG A 137 -14.63 0.66 -23.49
C ARG A 137 -14.87 1.57 -22.28
N LYS A 138 -14.00 1.47 -21.27
CA LYS A 138 -14.00 2.28 -20.05
C LYS A 138 -12.69 3.07 -19.93
N ILE A 139 -12.67 4.05 -19.04
CA ILE A 139 -11.48 4.84 -18.73
C ILE A 139 -11.02 4.44 -17.31
N TYR A 140 -9.74 4.09 -17.19
CA TYR A 140 -9.12 3.94 -15.88
C TYR A 140 -8.76 5.30 -15.31
N SER A 141 -9.15 5.57 -14.08
CA SER A 141 -8.64 6.71 -13.33
C SER A 141 -8.29 6.29 -11.91
N LYS A 142 -7.20 6.85 -11.40
CA LYS A 142 -6.78 6.65 -10.01
C LYS A 142 -7.82 7.26 -9.05
N GLY A 143 -7.92 6.71 -7.85
CA GLY A 143 -8.80 7.23 -6.82
C GLY A 143 -10.14 6.50 -6.73
N TYR A 144 -11.25 7.21 -6.80
CA TYR A 144 -12.57 6.65 -6.50
C TYR A 144 -12.97 5.49 -7.44
N SER A 145 -12.75 5.64 -8.74
CA SER A 145 -13.10 4.60 -9.72
C SER A 145 -12.24 3.33 -9.59
N ALA A 146 -11.01 3.45 -9.10
CA ALA A 146 -10.17 2.30 -8.81
C ALA A 146 -10.65 1.54 -7.57
N ARG A 147 -11.33 2.20 -6.64
CA ARG A 147 -11.77 1.60 -5.38
C ARG A 147 -12.73 0.43 -5.57
N GLU A 148 -13.71 0.58 -6.43
CA GLU A 148 -14.67 -0.50 -6.72
C GLU A 148 -13.97 -1.72 -7.32
N MET A 149 -13.11 -1.50 -8.31
CA MET A 149 -12.31 -2.56 -8.91
C MET A 149 -11.45 -3.26 -7.87
N ILE A 150 -10.70 -2.51 -7.06
CA ILE A 150 -9.84 -3.07 -6.00
C ILE A 150 -10.66 -3.89 -4.99
N SER A 151 -11.87 -3.45 -4.65
CA SER A 151 -12.76 -4.18 -3.72
C SER A 151 -13.30 -5.49 -4.29
N SER A 152 -13.30 -5.65 -5.62
CA SER A 152 -13.75 -6.87 -6.31
C SER A 152 -12.65 -7.90 -6.53
N LEU A 153 -11.38 -7.56 -6.23
CA LEU A 153 -10.24 -8.45 -6.47
C LEU A 153 -10.12 -9.55 -5.41
N ASN A 154 -9.58 -10.67 -5.83
CA ASN A 154 -9.15 -11.73 -4.93
C ASN A 154 -7.79 -11.37 -4.30
N PHE A 155 -7.84 -10.75 -3.12
CA PHE A 155 -6.63 -10.28 -2.46
C PHE A 155 -5.69 -11.41 -2.04
N SER A 156 -6.16 -12.66 -1.86
CA SER A 156 -5.28 -13.79 -1.54
C SER A 156 -4.29 -14.07 -2.69
N VAL A 157 -4.74 -13.95 -3.95
CA VAL A 157 -3.87 -14.11 -5.13
C VAL A 157 -2.75 -13.05 -5.14
N ILE A 158 -3.10 -11.79 -4.83
CA ILE A 158 -2.13 -10.70 -4.74
C ILE A 158 -1.16 -10.94 -3.57
N ARG A 159 -1.70 -11.30 -2.40
CA ARG A 159 -0.92 -11.59 -1.19
C ARG A 159 0.11 -12.69 -1.43
N ASP A 160 -0.31 -13.80 -2.02
CA ASP A 160 0.58 -14.95 -2.24
C ASP A 160 1.75 -14.61 -3.17
N LYS A 161 1.50 -13.79 -4.19
CA LYS A 161 2.56 -13.29 -5.08
C LYS A 161 3.47 -12.24 -4.44
N ARG A 162 2.99 -11.53 -3.40
CA ARG A 162 3.68 -10.43 -2.72
C ARG A 162 4.02 -10.74 -1.26
N LEU A 163 3.98 -12.01 -0.88
CA LEU A 163 4.14 -12.44 0.52
C LEU A 163 5.43 -11.88 1.16
N SER A 164 6.56 -11.95 0.45
CA SER A 164 7.83 -11.42 0.97
C SER A 164 7.79 -9.92 1.30
N SER A 165 7.00 -9.13 0.58
CA SER A 165 6.82 -7.70 0.83
C SER A 165 5.79 -7.41 1.93
N LEU A 166 4.84 -8.32 2.15
CA LEU A 166 3.75 -8.14 3.11
C LEU A 166 4.04 -8.76 4.48
N GLN A 167 5.01 -9.67 4.57
CA GLN A 167 5.31 -10.45 5.77
C GLN A 167 5.51 -9.59 7.04
N GLU A 168 6.27 -8.51 6.95
CA GLU A 168 6.49 -7.60 8.09
C GLU A 168 5.20 -6.84 8.49
N LEU A 169 4.35 -6.50 7.51
CA LEU A 169 3.04 -5.91 7.79
C LEU A 169 2.13 -6.92 8.49
N GLU A 170 2.08 -8.15 8.00
CA GLU A 170 1.25 -9.22 8.58
C GLU A 170 1.65 -9.48 10.02
N LYS A 171 2.96 -9.57 10.28
CA LYS A 171 3.50 -9.72 11.63
C LYS A 171 3.10 -8.55 12.54
N ALA A 172 3.18 -7.31 12.05
CA ALA A 172 2.78 -6.13 12.82
C ALA A 172 1.27 -6.08 13.09
N LEU A 173 0.45 -6.62 12.18
CA LEU A 173 -1.00 -6.74 12.33
C LEU A 173 -1.43 -7.91 13.23
N GLY A 174 -0.50 -8.81 13.59
CA GLY A 174 -0.79 -10.04 14.33
C GLY A 174 -1.47 -11.11 13.47
N VAL A 175 -1.30 -11.06 12.15
CA VAL A 175 -1.74 -12.13 11.24
C VAL A 175 -0.79 -13.30 11.38
N GLN A 176 -1.31 -14.46 11.75
CA GLN A 176 -0.58 -15.74 11.84
C GLN A 176 -0.82 -16.59 10.59
#